data_18fa35a92f720a2a8555386f02f187f0
#
_entry.id   18fa35a92f720a2a8555386f02f187f0
#
_cell.length_a   1.000
_cell.length_b   1.000
_cell.length_c   1.000
_cell.angle_alpha   90.00
_cell.angle_beta   90.00
_cell.angle_gamma   90.00
#
_symmetry.space_group_name_H-M   'P 1'
#
loop_
_entity.id
_entity.type
_entity.pdbx_description
1 polymer ?
#
loop_
_entity_poly.entity_id
_entity_poly.type
_entity_poly.pdbx_seq_one_letter_code
_entity_poly.pdbx_strand_id
1 'polypeptide(L)'
;MDLIIQGELNKKFQELSFPFVDGVQDVPFPYGAFGYSTNTHLNTKTSRGNAVYFQLDLFSKYNGQMEVKMMEHEVLEALALPFTLEDDRQAFLYDWNFQVIYEKENGVYHGVLEINLNIY
;
A
#
# COMPACT_ATOMS: atom_id res chain seq x y z
N MET A 1 2.48 -14.57 4.03
CA MET A 1 2.02 -13.19 4.27
C MET A 1 1.73 -13.02 5.76
N ASP A 2 2.10 -11.88 6.30
CA ASP A 2 1.81 -11.57 7.70
C ASP A 2 0.44 -10.93 7.80
N LEU A 3 -0.52 -11.66 8.35
CA LEU A 3 -1.91 -11.20 8.46
C LEU A 3 -2.07 -10.02 9.40
N ILE A 4 -1.20 -9.91 10.42
CA ILE A 4 -1.24 -8.80 11.37
C ILE A 4 -0.87 -7.50 10.67
N ILE A 5 0.19 -7.54 9.85
CA ILE A 5 0.64 -6.35 9.10
C ILE A 5 -0.41 -5.91 8.10
N GLN A 6 -0.94 -6.83 7.32
CA GLN A 6 -1.96 -6.50 6.33
C GLN A 6 -3.24 -5.99 7.00
N GLY A 7 -3.64 -6.59 8.12
CA GLY A 7 -4.79 -6.13 8.88
C GLY A 7 -4.62 -4.70 9.39
N GLU A 8 -3.43 -4.35 9.86
CA GLU A 8 -3.16 -2.99 10.34
C GLU A 8 -3.15 -1.98 9.19
N LEU A 9 -2.55 -2.35 8.05
CA LEU A 9 -2.61 -1.51 6.86
C LEU A 9 -4.05 -1.31 6.40
N ASN A 10 -4.85 -2.35 6.42
CA ASN A 10 -6.25 -2.26 6.03
C ASN A 10 -7.02 -1.29 6.92
N LYS A 11 -6.77 -1.31 8.23
CA LYS A 11 -7.38 -0.34 9.16
C LYS A 11 -7.00 1.09 8.80
N LYS A 12 -5.72 1.33 8.52
CA LYS A 12 -5.25 2.67 8.13
C LYS A 12 -5.90 3.12 6.83
N PHE A 13 -6.04 2.22 5.88
CA PHE A 13 -6.57 2.54 4.55
C PHE A 13 -8.08 2.71 4.55
N GLN A 14 -8.79 2.30 5.60
CA GLN A 14 -10.21 2.58 5.74
C GLN A 14 -10.50 4.07 5.94
N GLU A 15 -9.50 4.85 6.36
CA GLU A 15 -9.64 6.29 6.56
C GLU A 15 -9.34 7.12 5.32
N LEU A 16 -8.94 6.48 4.23
CA LEU A 16 -8.67 7.17 2.96
C LEU A 16 -9.96 7.67 2.33
N SER A 17 -9.84 8.66 1.43
CA SER A 17 -10.99 9.24 0.73
C SER A 17 -11.57 8.32 -0.35
N PHE A 18 -10.97 7.18 -0.60
CA PHE A 18 -11.40 6.19 -1.58
C PHE A 18 -11.39 4.79 -0.96
N PRO A 19 -12.21 3.84 -1.47
CA PRO A 19 -12.23 2.49 -0.94
C PRO A 19 -10.90 1.76 -1.19
N PHE A 20 -10.49 0.94 -0.25
CA PHE A 20 -9.32 0.08 -0.40
C PHE A 20 -9.74 -1.35 -0.12
N VAL A 21 -9.52 -2.26 -1.09
CA VAL A 21 -10.04 -3.62 -1.04
C VAL A 21 -8.91 -4.64 -1.09
N ASP A 22 -9.22 -5.85 -0.64
CA ASP A 22 -8.31 -6.98 -0.71
C ASP A 22 -8.87 -7.96 -1.73
N GLY A 23 -8.13 -8.13 -2.83
CA GLY A 23 -8.53 -9.03 -3.89
C GLY A 23 -9.37 -8.38 -4.99
N VAL A 24 -9.88 -9.22 -5.90
CA VAL A 24 -10.67 -8.77 -7.04
C VAL A 24 -12.10 -8.56 -6.61
N GLN A 25 -12.57 -7.31 -6.66
CA GLN A 25 -13.94 -6.95 -6.33
C GLN A 25 -14.47 -5.97 -7.37
N ASP A 26 -15.78 -5.97 -7.54
CA ASP A 26 -16.45 -5.02 -8.41
C ASP A 26 -16.73 -3.75 -7.62
N VAL A 27 -15.80 -2.81 -7.65
CA VAL A 27 -15.83 -1.58 -6.86
C VAL A 27 -15.81 -0.38 -7.80
N PRO A 28 -16.65 0.63 -7.56
CA PRO A 28 -16.62 1.86 -8.36
C PRO A 28 -15.28 2.58 -8.23
N PHE A 29 -14.85 3.22 -9.32
CA PHE A 29 -13.66 4.07 -9.31
C PHE A 29 -13.91 5.37 -8.55
N PRO A 30 -12.89 5.96 -7.91
CA PRO A 30 -11.53 5.43 -7.75
C PRO A 30 -11.47 4.42 -6.60
N TYR A 31 -10.52 3.51 -6.67
CA TYR A 31 -10.31 2.57 -5.57
C TYR A 31 -8.86 2.07 -5.54
N GLY A 32 -8.45 1.55 -4.39
CA GLY A 32 -7.17 0.90 -4.23
C GLY A 32 -7.35 -0.57 -3.89
N ALA A 33 -6.33 -1.37 -4.14
CA ALA A 33 -6.35 -2.79 -3.85
C ALA A 33 -4.97 -3.29 -3.44
N PHE A 34 -4.93 -4.30 -2.56
CA PHE A 34 -3.70 -5.01 -2.27
C PHE A 34 -3.38 -5.93 -3.46
N GLY A 35 -2.16 -5.80 -3.97
CA GLY A 35 -1.64 -6.70 -4.97
C GLY A 35 -0.68 -7.70 -4.36
N TYR A 36 0.52 -7.78 -4.93
CA TYR A 36 1.55 -8.72 -4.53
C TYR A 36 2.22 -8.29 -3.21
N SER A 37 2.57 -9.27 -2.37
CA SER A 37 3.33 -8.99 -1.15
C SER A 37 4.36 -10.08 -0.88
N THR A 38 5.46 -9.69 -0.24
CA THR A 38 6.49 -10.62 0.24
C THR A 38 6.90 -10.24 1.65
N ASN A 39 7.41 -11.20 2.39
CA ASN A 39 7.94 -10.99 3.72
C ASN A 39 9.32 -11.65 3.80
N THR A 40 10.34 -10.85 4.05
CA THR A 40 11.72 -11.33 4.17
C THR A 40 12.19 -11.13 5.60
N HIS A 41 12.64 -12.21 6.21
CA HIS A 41 13.18 -12.18 7.55
C HIS A 41 14.56 -11.51 7.56
N LEU A 42 14.70 -10.46 8.39
CA LEU A 42 15.99 -9.78 8.58
C LEU A 42 16.71 -10.45 9.75
N ASN A 43 17.86 -11.04 9.45
CA ASN A 43 18.66 -11.72 10.44
C ASN A 43 20.00 -11.00 10.61
N THR A 44 20.00 -10.01 11.51
CA THR A 44 21.22 -9.28 11.85
C THR A 44 21.66 -9.63 13.27
N LYS A 45 22.92 -9.36 13.60
CA LYS A 45 23.45 -9.67 14.93
C LYS A 45 22.75 -8.89 16.04
N THR A 46 22.23 -7.71 15.74
CA THR A 46 21.73 -6.77 16.75
C THR A 46 20.24 -6.51 16.68
N SER A 47 19.58 -6.96 15.61
CA SER A 47 18.14 -6.78 15.48
C SER A 47 17.51 -7.97 14.77
N ARG A 48 16.29 -8.27 15.18
CA ARG A 48 15.44 -9.25 14.52
C ARG A 48 14.24 -8.51 13.99
N GLY A 49 14.06 -8.58 12.69
CA GLY A 49 12.97 -7.88 12.07
C GLY A 49 12.58 -8.52 10.74
N ASN A 50 11.59 -7.95 10.12
CA ASN A 50 11.13 -8.36 8.80
C ASN A 50 11.15 -7.16 7.87
N ALA A 51 11.55 -7.41 6.63
CA ALA A 51 11.31 -6.49 5.54
C ALA A 51 10.09 -6.98 4.78
N VAL A 52 9.05 -6.18 4.73
CA VAL A 52 7.79 -6.56 4.09
C VAL A 52 7.56 -5.64 2.91
N TYR A 53 7.32 -6.23 1.76
CA TYR A 53 7.01 -5.54 0.52
C TYR A 53 5.54 -5.71 0.21
N PHE A 54 4.88 -4.61 -0.15
CA PHE A 54 3.52 -4.63 -0.66
C PHE A 54 3.46 -3.87 -1.96
N GLN A 55 2.78 -4.45 -2.94
CA GLN A 55 2.35 -3.73 -4.11
C GLN A 55 0.91 -3.29 -3.87
N LEU A 56 0.69 -1.98 -3.91
CA LEU A 56 -0.63 -1.39 -3.76
C LEU A 56 -1.05 -0.86 -5.12
N ASP A 57 -2.20 -1.28 -5.60
CA ASP A 57 -2.71 -0.88 -6.89
C ASP A 57 -3.79 0.18 -6.71
N LEU A 58 -3.63 1.31 -7.41
CA LEU A 58 -4.56 2.43 -7.33
C LEU A 58 -5.18 2.62 -8.71
N PHE A 59 -6.49 2.74 -8.76
CA PHE A 59 -7.21 2.81 -10.04
C PHE A 59 -8.07 4.07 -10.08
N SER A 60 -7.97 4.80 -11.19
CA SER A 60 -8.71 6.02 -11.42
C SER A 60 -9.20 6.09 -12.86
N LYS A 61 -10.43 6.55 -13.06
CA LYS A 61 -10.96 6.88 -14.40
C LYS A 61 -11.01 8.38 -14.65
N TYR A 62 -10.49 9.18 -13.73
CA TYR A 62 -10.41 10.61 -13.92
C TYR A 62 -9.51 10.93 -15.11
N ASN A 63 -9.88 11.93 -15.89
CA ASN A 63 -9.11 12.29 -17.08
C ASN A 63 -7.80 12.97 -16.67
N GLY A 64 -6.71 12.21 -16.70
CA GLY A 64 -5.40 12.68 -16.30
C GLY A 64 -4.88 11.95 -15.07
N GLN A 65 -3.66 12.28 -14.67
CA GLN A 65 -2.95 11.57 -13.60
C GLN A 65 -3.17 12.18 -12.21
N MET A 66 -3.90 13.29 -12.12
CA MET A 66 -4.02 14.03 -10.85
C MET A 66 -4.65 13.16 -9.76
N GLU A 67 -5.76 12.50 -10.07
CA GLU A 67 -6.46 11.71 -9.06
C GLU A 67 -5.62 10.56 -8.53
N VAL A 68 -4.97 9.79 -9.42
CA VAL A 68 -4.15 8.66 -8.99
C VAL A 68 -2.94 9.12 -8.18
N LYS A 69 -2.39 10.29 -8.50
CA LYS A 69 -1.28 10.88 -7.73
C LYS A 69 -1.75 11.39 -6.36
N MET A 70 -2.96 11.91 -6.27
CA MET A 70 -3.53 12.28 -4.98
C MET A 70 -3.78 11.05 -4.12
N MET A 71 -4.21 9.95 -4.72
CA MET A 71 -4.38 8.68 -4.01
C MET A 71 -3.05 8.18 -3.45
N GLU A 72 -1.99 8.25 -4.24
CA GLU A 72 -0.63 7.91 -3.77
C GLU A 72 -0.27 8.75 -2.55
N HIS A 73 -0.48 10.06 -2.65
CA HIS A 73 -0.15 10.98 -1.57
C HIS A 73 -0.88 10.63 -0.28
N GLU A 74 -2.18 10.33 -0.36
CA GLU A 74 -2.96 9.93 0.83
C GLU A 74 -2.41 8.66 1.47
N VAL A 75 -2.06 7.65 0.66
CA VAL A 75 -1.51 6.41 1.18
C VAL A 75 -0.18 6.66 1.88
N LEU A 76 0.71 7.43 1.25
CA LEU A 76 2.01 7.72 1.84
C LEU A 76 1.89 8.55 3.11
N GLU A 77 0.94 9.47 3.20
CA GLU A 77 0.68 10.22 4.43
C GLU A 77 0.17 9.31 5.55
N ALA A 78 -0.67 8.35 5.23
CA ALA A 78 -1.15 7.39 6.21
C ALA A 78 -0.01 6.54 6.79
N LEU A 79 1.09 6.39 6.06
CA LEU A 79 2.24 5.58 6.46
C LEU A 79 3.45 6.44 6.87
N ALA A 80 3.30 7.76 6.95
CA ALA A 80 4.42 8.68 7.16
C ALA A 80 5.10 8.51 8.52
N LEU A 81 4.36 8.12 9.54
CA LEU A 81 4.89 7.93 10.89
C LEU A 81 4.95 6.45 11.24
N PRO A 82 5.95 6.03 12.02
CA PRO A 82 5.98 4.66 12.53
C PRO A 82 4.70 4.33 13.27
N PHE A 83 4.27 3.09 13.19
CA PHE A 83 3.07 2.64 13.87
C PHE A 83 3.28 1.29 14.56
N THR A 84 2.49 1.04 15.58
CA THR A 84 2.58 -0.16 16.39
C THR A 84 1.56 -1.18 15.89
N LEU A 85 2.02 -2.42 15.70
CA LEU A 85 1.16 -3.52 15.30
C LEU A 85 0.45 -4.10 16.53
N GLU A 86 -0.57 -4.91 16.28
CA GLU A 86 -1.35 -5.55 17.33
C GLU A 86 -0.51 -6.39 18.31
N ASP A 87 0.59 -6.96 17.83
CA ASP A 87 1.51 -7.76 18.62
C ASP A 87 2.70 -6.96 19.17
N ASP A 88 2.55 -5.65 19.28
CA ASP A 88 3.53 -4.70 19.82
C ASP A 88 4.79 -4.48 18.98
N ARG A 89 4.88 -5.12 17.81
CA ARG A 89 5.97 -4.79 16.88
C ARG A 89 5.77 -3.39 16.31
N GLN A 90 6.88 -2.75 15.94
CA GLN A 90 6.88 -1.44 15.32
C GLN A 90 7.08 -1.59 13.82
N ALA A 91 6.34 -0.82 13.05
CA ALA A 91 6.46 -0.80 11.59
C ALA A 91 6.73 0.61 11.11
N PHE A 92 7.56 0.76 10.09
CA PHE A 92 7.77 2.05 9.46
C PHE A 92 8.05 1.89 7.98
N LEU A 93 7.64 2.89 7.21
CA LEU A 93 7.89 2.96 5.77
C LEU A 93 9.37 3.26 5.56
N TYR A 94 10.05 2.31 4.93
CA TYR A 94 11.49 2.39 4.70
C TYR A 94 11.80 2.98 3.32
N ASP A 95 11.04 2.54 2.31
CA ASP A 95 11.26 2.95 0.93
C ASP A 95 9.97 2.75 0.14
N TRP A 96 9.85 3.44 -0.99
CA TRP A 96 8.68 3.29 -1.85
C TRP A 96 9.02 3.69 -3.28
N ASN A 97 8.23 3.19 -4.21
CA ASN A 97 8.33 3.53 -5.61
C ASN A 97 6.93 3.61 -6.20
N PHE A 98 6.69 4.57 -7.06
CA PHE A 98 5.38 4.76 -7.68
C PHE A 98 5.51 4.98 -9.17
N GLN A 99 4.68 4.29 -9.95
CA GLN A 99 4.58 4.51 -11.38
C GLN A 99 3.12 4.43 -11.81
N VAL A 100 2.80 5.15 -12.87
CA VAL A 100 1.45 5.20 -13.41
C VAL A 100 1.45 4.58 -14.79
N ILE A 101 0.51 3.66 -15.01
CA ILE A 101 0.29 3.00 -16.29
C ILE A 101 -1.09 3.40 -16.77
N TYR A 102 -1.17 3.95 -17.99
CA TYR A 102 -2.47 4.27 -18.59
C TYR A 102 -2.94 3.11 -19.44
N GLU A 103 -4.08 2.54 -19.04
CA GLU A 103 -4.72 1.46 -19.78
C GLU A 103 -5.66 2.08 -20.81
N LYS A 104 -5.15 2.30 -22.00
CA LYS A 104 -5.84 3.05 -23.06
C LYS A 104 -7.19 2.44 -23.43
N GLU A 105 -7.30 1.13 -23.45
CA GLU A 105 -8.53 0.44 -23.85
C GLU A 105 -9.67 0.68 -22.87
N ASN A 106 -9.36 0.84 -21.61
CA ASN A 106 -10.35 0.99 -20.53
C ASN A 106 -10.48 2.43 -20.04
N GLY A 107 -9.58 3.31 -20.45
CA GLY A 107 -9.53 4.68 -19.93
C GLY A 107 -9.17 4.74 -18.46
N VAL A 108 -8.37 3.79 -17.96
CA VAL A 108 -8.02 3.66 -16.55
C VAL A 108 -6.58 4.06 -16.34
N TYR A 109 -6.34 4.92 -15.37
CA TYR A 109 -5.00 5.17 -14.85
C TYR A 109 -4.75 4.22 -13.69
N HIS A 110 -3.75 3.36 -13.85
CA HIS A 110 -3.36 2.37 -12.87
C HIS A 110 -2.05 2.81 -12.20
N GLY A 111 -2.12 3.22 -10.96
CA GLY A 111 -0.95 3.53 -10.16
C GLY A 111 -0.45 2.28 -9.47
N VAL A 112 0.83 1.99 -9.63
CA VAL A 112 1.48 0.87 -8.93
C VAL A 112 2.39 1.48 -7.88
N LEU A 113 1.98 1.40 -6.63
CA LEU A 113 2.74 1.89 -5.49
C LEU A 113 3.37 0.70 -4.77
N GLU A 114 4.68 0.63 -4.84
CA GLU A 114 5.45 -0.40 -4.16
C GLU A 114 5.98 0.18 -2.86
N ILE A 115 5.63 -0.42 -1.73
CA ILE A 115 6.10 0.04 -0.42
C ILE A 115 6.92 -1.04 0.25
N ASN A 116 7.96 -0.62 0.93
CA ASN A 116 8.80 -1.49 1.74
C ASN A 116 8.72 -1.03 3.19
N LEU A 117 8.27 -1.93 4.05
CA LEU A 117 8.17 -1.67 5.48
C LEU A 117 9.23 -2.46 6.22
N ASN A 118 9.85 -1.83 7.21
CA ASN A 118 10.68 -2.53 8.18
C ASN A 118 9.88 -2.69 9.47
N ILE A 119 9.93 -3.89 10.01
CA ILE A 119 9.15 -4.27 11.18
C ILE A 119 10.06 -4.88 12.23
N TYR A 120 10.00 -4.34 13.42
CA TYR A 120 10.82 -4.79 14.54
C TYR A 120 9.98 -5.11 15.76
#